data_c3369ec6212405a2104ed958984ca0ba
#
_entry.id   c3369ec6212405a2104ed958984ca0ba
#
_cell.length_a   1.000
_cell.length_b   1.000
_cell.length_c   1.000
_cell.angle_alpha   90.00
_cell.angle_beta   90.00
_cell.angle_gamma   90.00
#
_symmetry.space_group_name_H-M   'P 1'
#
loop_
_entity.id
_entity.type
_entity.pdbx_description
1 polymer ?
#
loop_
_entity_poly.entity_id
_entity_poly.type
_entity_poly.pdbx_seq_one_letter_code
_entity_poly.pdbx_strand_id
1 'polypeptide(L)'
;MVRDRWIECPITDVLLPNGIKIGPFGSQLKKETLIPYGQYKVYGQENVYEKDFSIGDRYLEKEHFDKLSSCEIVPGDFVMSTMGTIGKCAIVPKGINKGIMDSHLVRLRFDTKKILPEYLLHLFSDDFTYLKQQTSRLSVGGIMD
;
A
#
# COMPACT_ATOMS: atom_id res chain seq x y z
N MET A 1 26.83 -22.66 2.94
CA MET A 1 26.13 -21.46 3.37
C MET A 1 25.70 -20.63 2.17
N VAL A 2 24.49 -20.12 2.21
CA VAL A 2 23.79 -19.52 1.05
C VAL A 2 24.14 -18.04 0.79
N ARG A 3 25.10 -17.47 1.52
CA ARG A 3 25.46 -16.05 1.42
C ARG A 3 25.93 -15.61 0.04
N ASP A 4 26.55 -16.51 -0.71
CA ASP A 4 27.11 -16.21 -2.04
C ASP A 4 26.06 -16.23 -3.14
N ARG A 5 24.76 -16.39 -2.78
CA ARG A 5 23.65 -16.50 -3.73
C ARG A 5 22.62 -15.38 -3.61
N TRP A 6 22.93 -14.32 -2.87
CA TRP A 6 22.06 -13.15 -2.84
C TRP A 6 22.16 -12.44 -4.18
N ILE A 7 20.98 -12.19 -4.76
CA ILE A 7 20.88 -11.50 -6.04
C ILE A 7 20.17 -10.18 -5.76
N GLU A 8 20.74 -9.09 -6.23
CA GLU A 8 20.09 -7.80 -6.22
C GLU A 8 19.30 -7.64 -7.53
N CYS A 9 18.03 -7.28 -7.44
CA CYS A 9 17.18 -7.09 -8.60
C CYS A 9 16.19 -5.94 -8.36
N PRO A 10 15.66 -5.32 -9.43
CA PRO A 10 14.57 -4.36 -9.30
C PRO A 10 13.34 -5.01 -8.65
N ILE A 11 12.60 -4.23 -7.86
CA ILE A 11 11.38 -4.71 -7.21
C ILE A 11 10.35 -5.22 -8.23
N THR A 12 10.35 -4.65 -9.43
CA THR A 12 9.45 -5.04 -10.53
C THR A 12 9.64 -6.50 -10.96
N ASP A 13 10.84 -7.07 -10.75
CA ASP A 13 11.12 -8.46 -11.14
C ASP A 13 10.38 -9.47 -10.25
N VAL A 14 9.93 -9.07 -9.08
CA VAL A 14 9.23 -9.93 -8.12
C VAL A 14 7.74 -9.60 -8.00
N LEU A 15 7.26 -8.67 -8.80
CA LEU A 15 5.84 -8.30 -8.86
C LEU A 15 5.08 -9.18 -9.86
N LEU A 16 3.80 -9.34 -9.60
CA LEU A 16 2.85 -9.85 -10.60
C LEU A 16 2.70 -8.83 -11.73
N PRO A 17 2.25 -9.24 -12.94
CA PRO A 17 1.89 -8.30 -14.00
C PRO A 17 0.90 -7.25 -13.47
N ASN A 18 1.16 -5.97 -13.76
CA ASN A 18 0.38 -4.85 -13.22
C ASN A 18 0.30 -4.82 -11.69
N GLY A 19 1.34 -5.30 -11.03
CA GLY A 19 1.37 -5.43 -9.57
C GLY A 19 1.46 -4.12 -8.80
N ILE A 20 1.87 -3.02 -9.46
CA ILE A 20 1.95 -1.70 -8.83
C ILE A 20 0.70 -0.90 -9.18
N LYS A 21 0.05 -0.35 -8.17
CA LYS A 21 -1.08 0.56 -8.35
C LYS A 21 -1.00 1.69 -7.34
N ILE A 22 -1.00 2.91 -7.83
CA ILE A 22 -1.11 4.11 -7.00
C ILE A 22 -2.59 4.36 -6.73
N GLY A 23 -2.91 4.90 -5.55
CA GLY A 23 -4.26 5.25 -5.18
C GLY A 23 -4.87 6.34 -6.10
N PRO A 24 -6.18 6.53 -6.04
CA PRO A 24 -6.88 7.45 -6.93
C PRO A 24 -6.41 8.90 -6.71
N PHE A 25 -6.45 9.70 -7.76
CA PHE A 25 -6.19 11.14 -7.63
C PHE A 25 -7.22 11.78 -6.69
N GLY A 26 -6.83 12.85 -6.00
CA GLY A 26 -7.72 13.55 -5.07
C GLY A 26 -9.04 14.00 -5.70
N SER A 27 -9.02 14.37 -6.99
CA SER A 27 -10.23 14.71 -7.74
C SER A 27 -11.21 13.55 -7.92
N GLN A 28 -10.74 12.33 -7.86
CA GLN A 28 -11.55 11.11 -7.96
C GLN A 28 -12.13 10.68 -6.62
N LEU A 29 -11.57 11.17 -5.51
CA LEU A 29 -11.95 10.81 -4.15
C LEU A 29 -12.14 12.08 -3.31
N LYS A 30 -13.14 12.87 -3.66
CA LYS A 30 -13.44 14.14 -2.99
C LYS A 30 -14.04 13.89 -1.61
N LYS A 31 -13.67 14.72 -0.66
CA LYS A 31 -14.14 14.63 0.72
C LYS A 31 -15.66 14.63 0.83
N GLU A 32 -16.34 15.44 0.03
CA GLU A 32 -17.81 15.54 0.02
C GLU A 32 -18.53 14.29 -0.49
N THR A 33 -17.81 13.38 -1.16
CA THR A 33 -18.36 12.11 -1.63
C THR A 33 -18.18 10.98 -0.63
N LEU A 34 -17.47 11.22 0.46
CA LEU A 34 -17.28 10.25 1.52
C LEU A 34 -18.46 10.24 2.47
N ILE A 35 -18.85 9.06 2.92
CA ILE A 35 -19.90 8.86 3.90
C ILE A 35 -19.32 8.26 5.18
N PRO A 36 -19.93 8.50 6.36
CA PRO A 36 -19.31 8.11 7.64
C PRO A 36 -19.41 6.62 7.97
N TYR A 37 -20.24 5.87 7.25
CA TYR A 37 -20.35 4.41 7.38
C TYR A 37 -20.97 3.82 6.12
N GLY A 38 -20.64 2.58 5.82
CA GLY A 38 -21.12 1.89 4.63
C GLY A 38 -20.45 0.54 4.44
N GLN A 39 -20.63 -0.04 3.27
CA GLN A 39 -20.09 -1.34 2.93
C GLN A 39 -18.69 -1.26 2.29
N TYR A 40 -18.33 -0.11 1.73
CA TYR A 40 -17.09 0.07 0.97
C TYR A 40 -16.20 1.10 1.67
N LYS A 41 -15.13 0.63 2.27
CA LYS A 41 -14.26 1.46 3.11
C LYS A 41 -13.14 2.10 2.30
N VAL A 42 -12.71 3.28 2.72
CA VAL A 42 -11.52 3.96 2.19
C VAL A 42 -10.41 3.85 3.20
N TYR A 43 -9.34 3.17 2.80
CA TYR A 43 -8.16 2.97 3.63
C TYR A 43 -7.12 4.04 3.33
N GLY A 44 -6.45 4.50 4.36
CA GLY A 44 -5.41 5.52 4.25
C GLY A 44 -4.15 5.13 5.01
N GLN A 45 -3.22 6.06 5.05
CA GLN A 45 -1.93 5.81 5.67
C GLN A 45 -2.01 5.57 7.19
N GLU A 46 -3.06 6.06 7.86
CA GLU A 46 -3.29 5.76 9.28
C GLU A 46 -3.45 4.25 9.51
N ASN A 47 -4.11 3.55 8.60
CA ASN A 47 -4.25 2.10 8.68
C ASN A 47 -2.90 1.38 8.59
N VAL A 48 -2.00 1.93 7.77
CA VAL A 48 -0.65 1.39 7.60
C VAL A 48 0.23 1.72 8.81
N TYR A 49 0.19 2.96 9.30
CA TYR A 49 0.99 3.40 10.44
C TYR A 49 0.64 2.63 11.70
N GLU A 50 -0.64 2.46 11.98
CA GLU A 50 -1.13 1.74 13.15
C GLU A 50 -1.18 0.22 12.94
N LYS A 51 -0.97 -0.24 11.70
CA LYS A 51 -1.16 -1.63 11.28
C LYS A 51 -2.52 -2.17 11.69
N ASP A 52 -3.54 -1.32 11.56
CA ASP A 52 -4.92 -1.60 11.95
C ASP A 52 -5.88 -1.14 10.86
N PHE A 53 -6.43 -2.09 10.13
CA PHE A 53 -7.36 -1.86 9.03
C PHE A 53 -8.81 -1.76 9.49
N SER A 54 -9.05 -1.82 10.80
CA SER A 54 -10.39 -1.63 11.38
C SER A 54 -10.69 -0.17 11.69
N ILE A 55 -9.67 0.67 11.88
CA ILE A 55 -9.85 2.09 12.20
C ILE A 55 -10.24 2.90 10.97
N GLY A 56 -10.87 4.05 11.20
CA GLY A 56 -11.29 4.96 10.15
C GLY A 56 -12.79 4.89 9.89
N ASP A 57 -13.32 6.00 9.42
CA ASP A 57 -14.75 6.22 9.23
C ASP A 57 -15.08 6.81 7.85
N ARG A 58 -14.24 6.52 6.86
CA ARG A 58 -14.46 6.96 5.48
C ARG A 58 -14.98 5.77 4.67
N TYR A 59 -16.11 5.97 4.01
CA TYR A 59 -16.77 4.95 3.20
C TYR A 59 -17.27 5.55 1.89
N LEU A 60 -17.57 4.69 0.92
CA LEU A 60 -18.09 5.06 -0.40
C LEU A 60 -19.43 4.39 -0.66
N GLU A 61 -20.25 5.06 -1.46
CA GLU A 61 -21.37 4.42 -2.11
C GLU A 61 -20.88 3.40 -3.15
N LYS A 62 -21.70 2.40 -3.43
CA LYS A 62 -21.35 1.31 -4.36
C LYS A 62 -20.92 1.83 -5.73
N GLU A 63 -21.65 2.80 -6.29
CA GLU A 63 -21.35 3.34 -7.62
C GLU A 63 -19.95 3.98 -7.67
N HIS A 64 -19.58 4.71 -6.62
CA HIS A 64 -18.27 5.33 -6.53
C HIS A 64 -17.17 4.28 -6.35
N PHE A 65 -17.40 3.28 -5.52
CA PHE A 65 -16.49 2.15 -5.37
C PHE A 65 -16.27 1.43 -6.71
N ASP A 66 -17.34 1.17 -7.47
CA ASP A 66 -17.23 0.47 -8.75
C ASP A 66 -16.37 1.26 -9.75
N LYS A 67 -16.44 2.59 -9.74
CA LYS A 67 -15.59 3.44 -10.58
C LYS A 67 -14.13 3.39 -10.19
N LEU A 68 -13.83 3.16 -8.92
CA LEU A 68 -12.47 3.12 -8.37
C LEU A 68 -12.00 1.71 -8.03
N SER A 69 -12.66 0.69 -8.55
CA SER A 69 -12.39 -0.71 -8.22
C SER A 69 -10.96 -1.16 -8.54
N SER A 70 -10.28 -0.49 -9.47
CA SER A 70 -8.86 -0.76 -9.75
C SER A 70 -7.95 -0.43 -8.56
N CYS A 71 -8.42 0.40 -7.62
CA CYS A 71 -7.70 0.75 -6.40
C CYS A 71 -8.12 -0.10 -5.20
N GLU A 72 -8.90 -1.15 -5.41
CA GLU A 72 -9.30 -2.08 -4.34
C GLU A 72 -8.07 -2.72 -3.71
N ILE A 73 -8.08 -2.84 -2.37
CA ILE A 73 -7.10 -3.63 -1.64
C ILE A 73 -7.78 -4.87 -1.08
N VAL A 74 -7.09 -5.99 -1.15
CA VAL A 74 -7.57 -7.29 -0.68
C VAL A 74 -6.53 -7.93 0.24
N PRO A 75 -6.93 -8.89 1.09
CA PRO A 75 -5.97 -9.58 1.95
C PRO A 75 -4.76 -10.10 1.18
N GLY A 76 -3.57 -9.89 1.73
CA GLY A 76 -2.31 -10.26 1.11
C GLY A 76 -1.64 -9.16 0.31
N ASP A 77 -2.35 -8.10 -0.04
CA ASP A 77 -1.75 -6.94 -0.71
C ASP A 77 -0.73 -6.25 0.20
N PHE A 78 0.36 -5.81 -0.39
CA PHE A 78 1.38 -5.02 0.28
C PHE A 78 1.08 -3.54 0.00
N VAL A 79 0.90 -2.75 1.05
CA VAL A 79 0.60 -1.32 0.92
C VAL A 79 1.66 -0.48 1.60
N MET A 80 1.99 0.64 0.98
CA MET A 80 3.04 1.54 1.44
C MET A 80 2.54 2.97 1.43
N SER A 81 2.91 3.74 2.45
CA SER A 81 2.64 5.17 2.51
C SER A 81 3.57 5.95 1.58
N THR A 82 3.02 6.94 0.87
CA THR A 82 3.75 7.76 -0.10
C THR A 82 3.83 9.22 0.29
N MET A 83 3.18 9.62 1.38
CA MET A 83 3.17 11.00 1.88
C MET A 83 3.39 11.03 3.39
N GLY A 84 3.87 12.15 3.89
CA GLY A 84 4.20 12.28 5.30
C GLY A 84 5.38 11.39 5.69
N THR A 85 5.15 10.38 6.53
CA THR A 85 6.17 9.37 6.84
C THR A 85 6.17 8.33 5.73
N ILE A 86 7.08 8.51 4.79
CA ILE A 86 7.18 7.69 3.57
C ILE A 86 7.81 6.33 3.87
N GLY A 87 7.34 5.30 3.17
CA GLY A 87 7.92 3.97 3.24
C GLY A 87 7.43 3.13 4.41
N LYS A 88 6.43 3.58 5.14
CA LYS A 88 5.73 2.71 6.09
C LYS A 88 4.89 1.71 5.32
N CYS A 89 4.97 0.46 5.71
CA CYS A 89 4.37 -0.66 4.98
C CYS A 89 3.52 -1.52 5.89
N ALA A 90 2.51 -2.15 5.28
CA ALA A 90 1.73 -3.18 5.93
C ALA A 90 1.24 -4.18 4.90
N ILE A 91 0.99 -5.41 5.34
CA ILE A 91 0.30 -6.41 4.53
C ILE A 91 -1.17 -6.41 4.96
N VAL A 92 -2.07 -6.30 4.00
CA VAL A 92 -3.50 -6.27 4.27
C VAL A 92 -3.94 -7.60 4.89
N PRO A 93 -4.52 -7.57 6.11
CA PRO A 93 -4.92 -8.78 6.81
C PRO A 93 -6.24 -9.36 6.25
N LYS A 94 -6.54 -10.59 6.62
CA LYS A 94 -7.83 -11.20 6.35
C LYS A 94 -8.93 -10.52 7.18
N GLY A 95 -10.15 -10.55 6.67
CA GLY A 95 -11.33 -10.07 7.41
C GLY A 95 -11.58 -8.58 7.34
N ILE A 96 -10.88 -7.83 6.49
CA ILE A 96 -11.15 -6.40 6.31
C ILE A 96 -12.46 -6.18 5.56
N ASN A 97 -13.06 -5.02 5.75
CA ASN A 97 -14.17 -4.57 4.92
C ASN A 97 -13.68 -4.34 3.49
N LYS A 98 -14.52 -4.70 2.52
CA LYS A 98 -14.24 -4.41 1.12
C LYS A 98 -14.03 -2.91 0.94
N GLY A 99 -13.01 -2.54 0.17
CA GLY A 99 -12.71 -1.13 -0.01
C GLY A 99 -11.50 -0.86 -0.88
N ILE A 100 -11.19 0.42 -0.97
CA ILE A 100 -10.10 0.93 -1.80
C ILE A 100 -9.05 1.64 -0.94
N MET A 101 -7.86 1.82 -1.50
CA MET A 101 -6.85 2.73 -0.94
C MET A 101 -7.12 4.17 -1.38
N ASP A 102 -6.70 5.13 -0.57
CA ASP A 102 -6.73 6.54 -0.97
C ASP A 102 -5.45 6.95 -1.74
N SER A 103 -5.34 8.24 -2.05
CA SER A 103 -4.22 8.78 -2.84
C SER A 103 -2.87 8.77 -2.13
N HIS A 104 -2.82 8.46 -0.84
CA HIS A 104 -1.61 8.45 -0.04
C HIS A 104 -0.96 7.07 0.07
N LEU A 105 -1.52 6.08 -0.61
CA LEU A 105 -1.02 4.72 -0.60
C LEU A 105 -0.65 4.24 -2.01
N VAL A 106 0.31 3.35 -2.05
CA VAL A 106 0.62 2.53 -3.22
C VAL A 106 0.44 1.06 -2.83
N ARG A 107 -0.14 0.28 -3.72
CA ARG A 107 -0.35 -1.15 -3.55
C ARG A 107 0.62 -1.93 -4.43
N LEU A 108 1.25 -2.93 -3.84
CA LEU A 108 2.14 -3.87 -4.52
C LEU A 108 1.59 -5.28 -4.37
N ARG A 109 1.50 -6.00 -5.49
CA ARG A 109 1.11 -7.41 -5.52
C ARG A 109 2.30 -8.22 -6.01
N PHE A 110 2.88 -9.00 -5.11
CA PHE A 110 4.09 -9.76 -5.38
C PHE A 110 3.77 -11.15 -5.93
N ASP A 111 4.67 -11.65 -6.77
CA ASP A 111 4.67 -13.04 -7.17
C ASP A 111 5.25 -13.88 -6.01
N THR A 112 4.39 -14.56 -5.30
CA THR A 112 4.76 -15.36 -4.12
C THR A 112 5.64 -16.56 -4.45
N LYS A 113 5.77 -16.92 -5.73
CA LYS A 113 6.75 -17.91 -6.18
C LYS A 113 8.16 -17.36 -6.22
N LYS A 114 8.31 -16.04 -6.25
CA LYS A 114 9.62 -15.36 -6.35
C LYS A 114 10.05 -14.74 -5.03
N ILE A 115 9.11 -14.24 -4.22
CA ILE A 115 9.42 -13.57 -2.96
C ILE A 115 8.25 -13.71 -1.98
N LEU A 116 8.59 -13.73 -0.69
CA LEU A 116 7.58 -13.63 0.37
C LEU A 116 7.36 -12.16 0.72
N PRO A 117 6.11 -11.65 0.67
CA PRO A 117 5.82 -10.27 1.03
C PRO A 117 6.27 -9.89 2.44
N GLU A 118 6.20 -10.82 3.38
CA GLU A 118 6.67 -10.63 4.76
C GLU A 118 8.17 -10.33 4.84
N TYR A 119 8.96 -10.89 3.93
CA TYR A 119 10.39 -10.59 3.83
C TYR A 119 10.60 -9.12 3.48
N LEU A 120 9.84 -8.59 2.52
CA LEU A 120 9.91 -7.16 2.16
C LEU A 120 9.42 -6.27 3.28
N LEU A 121 8.36 -6.66 3.99
CA LEU A 121 7.90 -5.93 5.17
C LEU A 121 9.02 -5.77 6.19
N HIS A 122 9.81 -6.82 6.38
CA HIS A 122 10.97 -6.80 7.26
C HIS A 122 12.09 -5.88 6.74
N LEU A 123 12.37 -5.90 5.43
CA LEU A 123 13.38 -5.06 4.82
C LEU A 123 13.03 -3.56 4.89
N PHE A 124 11.75 -3.21 4.90
CA PHE A 124 11.30 -1.83 5.07
C PHE A 124 11.11 -1.41 6.52
N SER A 125 11.48 -2.27 7.49
CA SER A 125 11.42 -1.91 8.90
C SER A 125 12.45 -0.82 9.23
N ASP A 126 12.21 -0.11 10.34
CA ASP A 126 13.10 0.97 10.79
C ASP A 126 14.53 0.48 11.11
N ASP A 127 14.69 -0.81 11.38
CA ASP A 127 15.98 -1.42 11.70
C ASP A 127 16.83 -1.72 10.45
N PHE A 128 16.24 -1.63 9.25
CA PHE A 128 16.94 -1.92 8.01
C PHE A 128 17.18 -0.66 7.19
N THR A 129 18.39 -0.12 7.31
CA THR A 129 18.74 1.20 6.78
C THR A 129 18.89 1.28 5.26
N TYR A 130 19.19 0.16 4.60
CA TYR A 130 19.49 0.15 3.16
C TYR A 130 18.29 0.63 2.31
N LEU A 131 17.13 0.02 2.48
CA LEU A 131 15.93 0.41 1.74
C LEU A 131 15.42 1.79 2.19
N LYS A 132 15.56 2.10 3.47
CA LYS A 132 15.20 3.42 3.99
C LYS A 132 16.01 4.54 3.33
N GLN A 133 17.30 4.33 3.10
CA GLN A 133 18.15 5.27 2.38
C GLN A 133 17.73 5.41 0.91
N GLN A 134 17.38 4.31 0.26
CA GLN A 134 16.89 4.34 -1.13
C GLN A 134 15.59 5.14 -1.25
N THR A 135 14.61 4.86 -0.39
CA THR A 135 13.33 5.59 -0.40
C THR A 135 13.50 7.06 -0.08
N SER A 136 14.42 7.42 0.79
CA SER A 136 14.73 8.82 1.12
C SER A 136 15.28 9.58 -0.07
N ARG A 137 16.07 8.93 -0.94
CA ARG A 137 16.60 9.55 -2.15
C ARG A 137 15.52 9.83 -3.21
N LEU A 138 14.45 9.06 -3.18
CA LEU A 138 13.34 9.16 -4.13
C LEU A 138 12.23 10.09 -3.63
N SER A 139 12.37 10.66 -2.45
CA SER A 139 11.34 11.52 -1.86
C SER A 139 11.72 12.99 -1.99
N VAL A 140 10.73 13.82 -2.32
CA VAL A 140 10.86 15.28 -2.40
C VAL A 140 9.75 15.91 -1.57
N GLY A 141 10.13 16.76 -0.60
CA GLY A 141 9.16 17.45 0.24
C GLY A 141 8.19 16.56 1.00
N GLY A 142 8.62 15.33 1.36
CA GLY A 142 7.77 14.36 2.04
C GLY A 142 6.83 13.59 1.11
N ILE A 143 7.04 13.65 -0.19
CA ILE A 143 6.30 12.92 -1.22
C ILE A 143 7.27 12.00 -1.95
N MET A 144 6.88 10.75 -2.16
CA MET A 144 7.65 9.77 -2.92
C MET A 144 7.13 9.71 -4.35
N ASP A 145 8.02 9.87 -5.33
CA ASP A 145 7.72 9.78 -6.76
C ASP A 145 7.72 8.33 -7.25
#